data_c0774b7f045f8e568cc1089ec5be0e41
#
_entry.id   c0774b7f045f8e568cc1089ec5be0e41
#
_cell.length_a   1.000
_cell.length_b   1.000
_cell.length_c   1.000
_cell.angle_alpha   90.00
_cell.angle_beta   90.00
_cell.angle_gamma   90.00
#
_symmetry.space_group_name_H-M   'P 1'
#
loop_
_entity.id
_entity.type
_entity.pdbx_description
1 polymer ?
#
loop_
_entity_poly.entity_id
_entity_poly.type
_entity_poly.pdbx_seq_one_letter_code
_entity_poly.pdbx_strand_id
1 'polypeptide(L)'
;AESLGKEVDNNGNTVNAGQTPVKSLGVTDQHSQVQLYTEGPYDKVVTFLAVDNYRDEVVISEGCEDIPDVHFLCGHTMNELISAERKATEYALTVKHRLNRTIYLPEVNAFTIGELIYFFELETAFAGELLNVNTYNQPGVENGKNATYALLGRKGYEEKRKELENAPAKKDEYIC
;
A
#
# COMPACT_ATOMS: atom_id res chain seq x y z
N ALA A 1 0.64 -7.52 -2.30
CA ALA A 1 0.59 -8.34 -1.07
C ALA A 1 0.24 -9.79 -1.37
N GLU A 2 -0.91 -10.02 -1.97
CA GLU A 2 -1.44 -11.39 -2.22
C GLU A 2 -0.51 -12.22 -3.12
N SER A 3 -0.01 -11.65 -4.20
CA SER A 3 0.83 -12.34 -5.17
C SER A 3 2.21 -12.70 -4.63
N LEU A 4 2.80 -11.85 -3.79
CA LEU A 4 4.16 -12.03 -3.26
C LEU A 4 4.20 -12.69 -1.88
N GLY A 5 3.09 -12.68 -1.14
CA GLY A 5 2.99 -13.32 0.17
C GLY A 5 3.03 -14.84 0.05
N LYS A 6 4.17 -15.47 0.35
CA LYS A 6 4.36 -16.91 0.24
C LYS A 6 5.11 -17.48 1.44
N GLU A 7 4.63 -18.62 1.93
CA GLU A 7 5.33 -19.38 2.97
C GLU A 7 6.57 -20.08 2.41
N VAL A 8 6.47 -20.62 1.20
CA VAL A 8 7.56 -21.39 0.56
C VAL A 8 7.99 -20.77 -0.76
N ASP A 9 9.26 -20.93 -1.10
CA ASP A 9 9.81 -20.57 -2.41
C ASP A 9 9.53 -21.67 -3.47
N ASN A 10 9.93 -21.43 -4.72
CA ASN A 10 9.77 -22.39 -5.81
C ASN A 10 10.60 -23.70 -5.63
N ASN A 11 11.53 -23.71 -4.69
CA ASN A 11 12.34 -24.89 -4.35
C ASN A 11 11.75 -25.64 -3.14
N GLY A 12 10.67 -25.15 -2.52
CA GLY A 12 10.04 -25.75 -1.35
C GLY A 12 10.67 -25.35 0.00
N ASN A 13 11.57 -24.37 0.02
CA ASN A 13 12.14 -23.86 1.27
C ASN A 13 11.16 -22.87 1.93
N THR A 14 11.05 -22.93 3.26
CA THR A 14 10.27 -21.95 4.03
C THR A 14 10.99 -20.58 4.02
N VAL A 15 10.33 -19.57 3.45
CA VAL A 15 10.89 -18.22 3.28
C VAL A 15 10.03 -17.13 3.94
N ASN A 16 8.72 -17.33 4.06
CA ASN A 16 7.77 -16.32 4.54
C ASN A 16 7.98 -14.97 3.85
N ALA A 17 8.14 -15.01 2.52
CA ALA A 17 8.38 -13.85 1.69
C ALA A 17 7.12 -13.01 1.50
N GLY A 18 7.31 -11.74 1.17
CA GLY A 18 6.23 -10.83 0.79
C GLY A 18 6.45 -9.42 1.29
N GLN A 19 5.57 -8.55 0.83
CA GLN A 19 5.54 -7.13 1.20
C GLN A 19 4.15 -6.76 1.70
N THR A 20 4.08 -5.81 2.62
CA THR A 20 2.82 -5.23 3.08
C THR A 20 2.66 -3.84 2.46
N PRO A 21 1.94 -3.70 1.32
CA PRO A 21 1.66 -2.40 0.76
C PRO A 21 0.67 -1.65 1.65
N VAL A 22 1.00 -0.40 1.95
CA VAL A 22 0.16 0.50 2.73
C VAL A 22 -0.26 1.66 1.84
N LYS A 23 -1.56 1.87 1.71
CA LYS A 23 -2.13 3.03 1.03
C LYS A 23 -1.91 4.27 1.90
N SER A 24 -1.44 5.35 1.30
CA SER A 24 -1.32 6.64 1.94
C SER A 24 -1.81 7.73 0.98
N LEU A 25 -2.78 8.52 1.42
CA LEU A 25 -3.33 9.63 0.66
C LEU A 25 -2.64 10.93 1.08
N GLY A 26 -1.91 11.56 0.20
CA GLY A 26 -1.44 12.93 0.42
C GLY A 26 -2.60 13.92 0.21
N VAL A 27 -2.81 14.89 1.09
CA VAL A 27 -1.96 15.21 2.25
C VAL A 27 -2.49 14.62 3.55
N THR A 28 -3.70 14.08 3.55
CA THR A 28 -4.45 13.64 4.73
C THR A 28 -3.66 12.67 5.60
N ASP A 29 -3.05 11.66 4.97
CA ASP A 29 -2.31 10.63 5.69
C ASP A 29 -0.89 11.06 6.09
N GLN A 30 -0.40 12.20 5.60
CA GLN A 30 0.86 12.76 6.07
C GLN A 30 0.79 13.06 7.59
N HIS A 31 -0.33 13.61 8.05
CA HIS A 31 -0.52 13.90 9.47
C HIS A 31 -0.45 12.63 10.34
N SER A 32 -0.99 11.51 9.87
CA SER A 32 -1.13 10.28 10.66
C SER A 32 0.02 9.28 10.50
N GLN A 33 0.77 9.32 9.40
CA GLN A 33 1.69 8.25 9.02
C GLN A 33 3.15 8.69 8.79
N VAL A 34 3.40 9.95 8.41
CA VAL A 34 4.75 10.43 8.05
C VAL A 34 5.72 10.35 9.22
N GLN A 35 5.28 10.55 10.45
CA GLN A 35 6.11 10.37 11.64
C GLN A 35 6.71 8.95 11.68
N LEU A 36 5.90 7.92 11.44
CA LEU A 36 6.33 6.54 11.39
C LEU A 36 7.29 6.29 10.22
N TYR A 37 7.03 6.90 9.06
CA TYR A 37 7.88 6.72 7.88
C TYR A 37 9.24 7.38 8.05
N THR A 38 9.28 8.52 8.75
CA THR A 38 10.49 9.31 8.95
C THR A 38 11.36 8.79 10.09
N GLU A 39 10.78 8.41 11.22
CA GLU A 39 11.51 8.08 12.45
C GLU A 39 11.30 6.64 12.96
N GLY A 40 10.36 5.90 12.36
CA GLY A 40 10.10 4.51 12.73
C GLY A 40 11.13 3.51 12.14
N PRO A 41 10.82 2.20 12.17
CA PRO A 41 11.71 1.16 11.65
C PRO A 41 12.11 1.38 10.18
N TYR A 42 13.34 1.00 9.83
CA TYR A 42 13.90 1.14 8.49
C TYR A 42 13.51 -0.05 7.59
N ASP A 43 12.22 -0.25 7.39
CA ASP A 43 11.60 -1.40 6.71
C ASP A 43 10.64 -0.99 5.58
N LYS A 44 10.67 0.29 5.17
CA LYS A 44 9.70 0.86 4.24
C LYS A 44 10.38 1.52 3.05
N VAL A 45 9.72 1.42 1.89
CA VAL A 45 10.00 2.23 0.70
C VAL A 45 8.75 3.05 0.41
N VAL A 46 8.86 4.36 0.33
CA VAL A 46 7.74 5.24 0.00
C VAL A 46 7.75 5.52 -1.50
N THR A 47 6.65 5.21 -2.18
CA THR A 47 6.45 5.54 -3.59
C THR A 47 5.44 6.68 -3.69
N PHE A 48 5.91 7.84 -4.15
CA PHE A 48 5.03 8.96 -4.50
C PHE A 48 4.47 8.76 -5.91
N LEU A 49 3.18 8.99 -6.06
CA LEU A 49 2.54 9.15 -7.36
C LEU A 49 2.27 10.64 -7.57
N ALA A 50 2.95 11.23 -8.51
CA ALA A 50 2.86 12.65 -8.84
C ALA A 50 2.16 12.84 -10.18
N VAL A 51 1.37 13.89 -10.32
CA VAL A 51 0.72 14.26 -11.57
C VAL A 51 1.32 15.58 -12.05
N ASP A 52 1.79 15.63 -13.30
CA ASP A 52 2.39 16.84 -13.87
C ASP A 52 1.32 17.85 -14.29
N ASN A 53 0.27 17.38 -14.97
CA ASN A 53 -0.80 18.24 -15.47
C ASN A 53 -2.13 17.80 -14.85
N TYR A 54 -2.67 18.59 -13.96
CA TYR A 54 -4.00 18.37 -13.41
C TYR A 54 -5.07 18.79 -14.43
N ARG A 55 -6.22 18.12 -14.40
CA ARG A 55 -7.34 18.44 -15.31
C ARG A 55 -7.94 19.81 -15.04
N ASP A 56 -8.01 20.19 -13.77
CA ASP A 56 -8.62 21.44 -13.32
C ASP A 56 -7.62 22.21 -12.46
N GLU A 57 -7.69 23.53 -12.50
CA GLU A 57 -6.94 24.42 -11.65
C GLU A 57 -7.91 25.17 -10.72
N VAL A 58 -7.65 25.10 -9.42
CA VAL A 58 -8.46 25.79 -8.41
C VAL A 58 -7.58 26.77 -7.66
N VAL A 59 -7.88 28.06 -7.81
CA VAL A 59 -7.19 29.13 -7.10
C VAL A 59 -7.74 29.29 -5.70
N ILE A 60 -6.87 29.41 -4.71
CA ILE A 60 -7.24 29.74 -3.33
C ILE A 60 -7.62 31.21 -3.30
N SER A 61 -8.88 31.47 -2.96
CA SER A 61 -9.45 32.81 -2.96
C SER A 61 -8.75 33.76 -1.99
N GLU A 62 -8.74 35.04 -2.32
CA GLU A 62 -8.36 36.09 -1.39
C GLU A 62 -9.24 36.08 -0.13
N GLY A 63 -8.65 36.38 1.01
CA GLY A 63 -9.33 36.42 2.31
C GLY A 63 -8.38 36.13 3.45
N CYS A 64 -8.94 36.05 4.67
CA CYS A 64 -8.18 35.77 5.89
C CYS A 64 -6.99 36.71 6.12
N GLU A 65 -7.14 38.00 5.76
CA GLU A 65 -6.08 39.03 5.89
C GLU A 65 -5.64 39.21 7.34
N ASP A 66 -6.51 38.93 8.29
CA ASP A 66 -6.29 38.97 9.73
C ASP A 66 -5.63 37.68 10.28
N ILE A 67 -5.40 36.66 9.44
CA ILE A 67 -4.78 35.39 9.83
C ILE A 67 -3.53 35.15 8.94
N PRO A 68 -2.37 35.71 9.30
CA PRO A 68 -1.15 35.62 8.49
C PRO A 68 -0.72 34.20 8.18
N ASP A 69 -0.96 33.25 9.11
CA ASP A 69 -0.60 31.84 8.99
C ASP A 69 -1.38 31.09 7.88
N VAL A 70 -2.44 31.69 7.36
CA VAL A 70 -3.26 31.15 6.28
C VAL A 70 -3.24 32.06 5.05
N HIS A 71 -3.16 33.38 5.28
CA HIS A 71 -3.22 34.40 4.22
C HIS A 71 -2.16 34.22 3.13
N PHE A 72 -0.97 33.72 3.46
CA PHE A 72 0.10 33.45 2.50
C PHE A 72 -0.28 32.42 1.41
N LEU A 73 -1.34 31.63 1.62
CA LEU A 73 -1.84 30.67 0.63
C LEU A 73 -2.71 31.34 -0.45
N CYS A 74 -3.22 32.54 -0.18
CA CYS A 74 -4.09 33.26 -1.11
C CYS A 74 -3.37 33.55 -2.42
N GLY A 75 -4.07 33.39 -3.53
CA GLY A 75 -3.51 33.54 -4.89
C GLY A 75 -2.74 32.33 -5.41
N HIS A 76 -2.34 31.41 -4.57
CA HIS A 76 -1.80 30.12 -5.02
C HIS A 76 -2.90 29.18 -5.49
N THR A 77 -2.53 28.17 -6.28
CA THR A 77 -3.48 27.13 -6.67
C THR A 77 -3.41 25.93 -5.71
N MET A 78 -4.51 25.16 -5.62
CA MET A 78 -4.52 23.88 -4.90
C MET A 78 -3.51 22.90 -5.52
N ASN A 79 -3.22 23.01 -6.81
CA ASN A 79 -2.26 22.21 -7.55
C ASN A 79 -0.82 22.51 -7.08
N GLU A 80 -0.50 23.80 -6.91
CA GLU A 80 0.79 24.24 -6.34
C GLU A 80 0.93 23.76 -4.90
N LEU A 81 -0.12 23.90 -4.09
CA LEU A 81 -0.10 23.49 -2.68
C LEU A 81 0.20 21.99 -2.54
N ILE A 82 -0.57 21.11 -3.18
CA ILE A 82 -0.37 19.66 -3.07
C ILE A 82 1.00 19.23 -3.62
N SER A 83 1.49 19.92 -4.67
CA SER A 83 2.81 19.66 -5.24
C SER A 83 3.93 20.09 -4.28
N ALA A 84 3.76 21.21 -3.58
CA ALA A 84 4.71 21.68 -2.57
C ALA A 84 4.78 20.73 -1.38
N GLU A 85 3.64 20.29 -0.87
CA GLU A 85 3.56 19.33 0.25
C GLU A 85 4.18 17.97 -0.09
N ARG A 86 3.93 17.46 -1.30
CA ARG A 86 4.60 16.25 -1.80
C ARG A 86 6.12 16.41 -1.82
N LYS A 87 6.61 17.49 -2.46
CA LYS A 87 8.05 17.78 -2.56
C LYS A 87 8.70 17.95 -1.19
N ALA A 88 8.02 18.62 -0.26
CA ALA A 88 8.50 18.79 1.10
C ALA A 88 8.61 17.47 1.86
N THR A 89 7.62 16.58 1.70
CA THR A 89 7.65 15.25 2.31
C THR A 89 8.74 14.36 1.70
N GLU A 90 8.90 14.39 0.37
CA GLU A 90 9.98 13.68 -0.33
C GLU A 90 11.35 14.16 0.17
N TYR A 91 11.55 15.48 0.29
CA TYR A 91 12.76 16.07 0.86
C TYR A 91 13.00 15.61 2.30
N ALA A 92 11.98 15.65 3.16
CA ALA A 92 12.09 15.24 4.56
C ALA A 92 12.51 13.77 4.71
N LEU A 93 11.95 12.88 3.89
CA LEU A 93 12.35 11.47 3.84
C LEU A 93 13.79 11.30 3.33
N THR A 94 14.17 12.04 2.29
CA THR A 94 15.49 11.96 1.67
C THR A 94 16.60 12.39 2.63
N VAL A 95 16.44 13.51 3.35
CA VAL A 95 17.44 13.97 4.33
C VAL A 95 17.58 13.04 5.54
N LYS A 96 16.57 12.24 5.81
CA LYS A 96 16.60 11.17 6.83
C LYS A 96 17.05 9.83 6.26
N HIS A 97 17.55 9.80 5.03
CA HIS A 97 17.98 8.59 4.32
C HIS A 97 16.89 7.51 4.21
N ARG A 98 15.62 7.90 4.20
CA ARG A 98 14.50 6.97 4.00
C ARG A 98 14.33 6.66 2.52
N LEU A 99 14.21 5.37 2.20
CA LEU A 99 14.05 4.94 0.81
C LEU A 99 12.74 5.48 0.24
N ASN A 100 12.85 6.21 -0.85
CA ASN A 100 11.69 6.74 -1.55
C ASN A 100 11.95 6.80 -3.05
N ARG A 101 10.86 6.83 -3.83
CA ARG A 101 10.87 7.06 -5.29
C ARG A 101 9.63 7.85 -5.68
N THR A 102 9.68 8.53 -6.82
CA THR A 102 8.52 9.23 -7.40
C THR A 102 8.24 8.70 -8.79
N ILE A 103 6.99 8.33 -9.05
CA ILE A 103 6.46 8.01 -10.37
C ILE A 103 5.65 9.21 -10.84
N TYR A 104 6.01 9.77 -11.98
CA TYR A 104 5.34 10.91 -12.59
C TYR A 104 4.34 10.44 -13.65
N LEU A 105 3.09 10.86 -13.50
CA LEU A 105 2.04 10.68 -14.49
C LEU A 105 1.88 12.01 -15.25
N PRO A 106 2.00 12.03 -16.58
CA PRO A 106 1.82 13.26 -17.36
C PRO A 106 0.47 13.93 -17.09
N GLU A 107 -0.58 13.12 -16.99
CA GLU A 107 -1.95 13.53 -16.65
C GLU A 107 -2.73 12.29 -16.16
N VAL A 108 -3.92 12.49 -15.60
CA VAL A 108 -4.81 11.40 -15.17
C VAL A 108 -5.88 11.16 -16.24
N ASN A 109 -5.70 10.10 -17.01
CA ASN A 109 -6.66 9.62 -18.00
C ASN A 109 -6.66 8.08 -18.07
N ALA A 110 -7.54 7.49 -18.88
CA ALA A 110 -7.66 6.04 -18.99
C ALA A 110 -6.37 5.36 -19.47
N PHE A 111 -5.60 6.01 -20.34
CA PHE A 111 -4.36 5.48 -20.87
C PHE A 111 -3.27 5.46 -19.79
N THR A 112 -2.98 6.59 -19.16
CA THR A 112 -1.92 6.71 -18.14
C THR A 112 -2.21 5.87 -16.90
N ILE A 113 -3.48 5.74 -16.52
CA ILE A 113 -3.86 4.81 -15.45
C ILE A 113 -3.69 3.35 -15.88
N GLY A 114 -4.01 3.01 -17.12
CA GLY A 114 -3.74 1.68 -17.68
C GLY A 114 -2.25 1.34 -17.69
N GLU A 115 -1.39 2.28 -18.08
CA GLU A 115 0.07 2.13 -18.02
C GLU A 115 0.55 1.91 -16.58
N LEU A 116 0.05 2.69 -15.62
CA LEU A 116 0.42 2.56 -14.20
C LEU A 116 0.02 1.19 -13.63
N ILE A 117 -1.18 0.70 -13.94
CA ILE A 117 -1.64 -0.63 -13.51
C ILE A 117 -0.73 -1.70 -14.10
N TYR A 118 -0.48 -1.66 -15.40
CA TYR A 118 0.37 -2.63 -16.09
C TYR A 118 1.82 -2.59 -15.58
N PHE A 119 2.34 -1.39 -15.29
CA PHE A 119 3.65 -1.23 -14.66
C PHE A 119 3.73 -1.98 -13.32
N PHE A 120 2.74 -1.84 -12.44
CA PHE A 120 2.73 -2.54 -11.15
C PHE A 120 2.46 -4.04 -11.27
N GLU A 121 1.73 -4.49 -12.30
CA GLU A 121 1.58 -5.92 -12.61
C GLU A 121 2.93 -6.54 -12.99
N LEU A 122 3.68 -5.88 -13.89
CA LEU A 122 5.03 -6.31 -14.26
C LEU A 122 6.00 -6.24 -13.08
N GLU A 123 5.99 -5.16 -12.31
CA GLU A 123 6.82 -5.03 -11.10
C GLU A 123 6.55 -6.17 -10.12
N THR A 124 5.29 -6.56 -9.95
CA THR A 124 4.90 -7.70 -9.11
C THR A 124 5.44 -9.03 -9.65
N ALA A 125 5.35 -9.27 -10.95
CA ALA A 125 5.88 -10.47 -11.58
C ALA A 125 7.41 -10.56 -11.41
N PHE A 126 8.13 -9.48 -11.70
CA PHE A 126 9.59 -9.42 -11.50
C PHE A 126 10.02 -9.57 -10.04
N ALA A 127 9.26 -8.97 -9.11
CA ALA A 127 9.52 -9.13 -7.69
C ALA A 127 9.38 -10.58 -7.24
N GLY A 128 8.42 -11.32 -7.81
CA GLY A 128 8.26 -12.75 -7.55
C GLY A 128 9.45 -13.58 -8.02
N GLU A 129 9.99 -13.28 -9.20
CA GLU A 129 11.23 -13.90 -9.68
C GLU A 129 12.42 -13.61 -8.75
N LEU A 130 12.57 -12.36 -8.32
CA LEU A 130 13.62 -11.96 -7.39
C LEU A 130 13.51 -12.64 -6.02
N LEU A 131 12.30 -12.88 -5.56
CA LEU A 131 12.00 -13.60 -4.30
C LEU A 131 11.96 -15.11 -4.49
N ASN A 132 12.08 -15.60 -5.72
CA ASN A 132 11.95 -17.00 -6.10
C ASN A 132 10.60 -17.61 -5.64
N VAL A 133 9.49 -16.88 -5.80
CA VAL A 133 8.15 -17.35 -5.42
C VAL A 133 7.19 -17.36 -6.61
N ASN A 134 6.16 -18.23 -6.54
CA ASN A 134 5.11 -18.26 -7.55
C ASN A 134 4.10 -17.13 -7.30
N THR A 135 4.12 -16.07 -8.12
CA THR A 135 3.22 -14.92 -8.02
C THR A 135 1.80 -15.18 -8.50
N TYR A 136 1.55 -16.32 -9.17
CA TYR A 136 0.29 -16.58 -9.89
C TYR A 136 -0.67 -17.49 -9.11
N ASN A 137 -0.38 -17.83 -7.86
CA ASN A 137 -1.27 -18.58 -6.97
C ASN A 137 -1.37 -17.94 -5.58
N GLN A 138 -2.40 -18.29 -4.82
CA GLN A 138 -2.69 -17.73 -3.49
C GLN A 138 -3.10 -18.85 -2.51
N PRO A 139 -2.19 -19.77 -2.15
CA PRO A 139 -2.54 -20.95 -1.33
C PRO A 139 -3.09 -20.56 0.06
N GLY A 140 -2.64 -19.47 0.65
CA GLY A 140 -3.14 -18.99 1.94
C GLY A 140 -4.62 -18.58 1.91
N VAL A 141 -5.10 -18.03 0.81
CA VAL A 141 -6.52 -17.65 0.63
C VAL A 141 -7.38 -18.90 0.44
N GLU A 142 -6.91 -19.89 -0.30
CA GLU A 142 -7.64 -21.15 -0.54
C GLU A 142 -7.89 -21.92 0.76
N ASN A 143 -6.97 -21.91 1.69
CA ASN A 143 -7.14 -22.56 2.99
C ASN A 143 -8.35 -22.00 3.78
N GLY A 144 -8.49 -20.67 3.80
CA GLY A 144 -9.64 -20.00 4.43
C GLY A 144 -10.97 -20.32 3.73
N LYS A 145 -10.99 -20.34 2.40
CA LYS A 145 -12.20 -20.72 1.63
C LYS A 145 -12.61 -22.16 1.92
N ASN A 146 -11.65 -23.10 1.92
CA ASN A 146 -11.91 -24.50 2.21
C ASN A 146 -12.43 -24.71 3.63
N ALA A 147 -11.90 -23.97 4.61
CA ALA A 147 -12.41 -23.96 5.97
C ALA A 147 -13.87 -23.46 6.03
N THR A 148 -14.19 -22.40 5.30
CA THR A 148 -15.57 -21.89 5.21
C THR A 148 -16.51 -22.91 4.61
N TYR A 149 -16.13 -23.59 3.53
CA TYR A 149 -16.94 -24.66 2.93
C TYR A 149 -17.18 -25.82 3.90
N ALA A 150 -16.16 -26.20 4.66
CA ALA A 150 -16.25 -27.24 5.69
C ALA A 150 -17.22 -26.85 6.81
N LEU A 151 -17.12 -25.63 7.33
CA LEU A 151 -18.00 -25.13 8.41
C LEU A 151 -19.47 -25.04 7.97
N LEU A 152 -19.71 -24.72 6.70
CA LEU A 152 -21.05 -24.66 6.11
C LEU A 152 -21.58 -26.05 5.67
N GLY A 153 -20.81 -27.12 5.87
CA GLY A 153 -21.22 -28.48 5.59
C GLY A 153 -21.27 -28.85 4.11
N ARG A 154 -20.46 -28.17 3.27
CA ARG A 154 -20.36 -28.50 1.84
C ARG A 154 -19.81 -29.90 1.68
N LYS A 155 -20.50 -30.76 0.86
CA LYS A 155 -20.09 -32.12 0.55
C LYS A 155 -18.67 -32.14 -0.03
N GLY A 156 -17.85 -33.09 0.46
CA GLY A 156 -16.45 -33.26 0.07
C GLY A 156 -15.45 -32.49 0.94
N TYR A 157 -15.91 -31.84 2.03
CA TYR A 157 -15.06 -31.08 2.96
C TYR A 157 -15.15 -31.64 4.40
N GLU A 158 -15.59 -32.89 4.56
CA GLU A 158 -15.81 -33.56 5.84
C GLU A 158 -14.51 -33.73 6.64
N GLU A 159 -13.41 -34.04 5.96
CA GLU A 159 -12.09 -34.16 6.61
C GLU A 159 -11.60 -32.78 7.12
N LYS A 160 -11.75 -31.73 6.30
CA LYS A 160 -11.40 -30.38 6.72
C LYS A 160 -12.25 -29.89 7.89
N ARG A 161 -13.50 -30.30 7.97
CA ARG A 161 -14.36 -30.01 9.12
C ARG A 161 -13.84 -30.68 10.40
N LYS A 162 -13.46 -31.97 10.34
CA LYS A 162 -12.86 -32.65 11.48
C LYS A 162 -11.55 -32.02 11.95
N GLU A 163 -10.72 -31.55 10.99
CA GLU A 163 -9.49 -30.82 11.29
C GLU A 163 -9.80 -29.55 12.09
N LEU A 164 -10.81 -28.79 11.67
CA LEU A 164 -11.23 -27.55 12.37
C LEU A 164 -11.81 -27.83 13.75
N GLU A 165 -12.61 -28.90 13.91
CA GLU A 165 -13.18 -29.30 15.19
C GLU A 165 -12.10 -29.76 16.19
N ASN A 166 -10.99 -30.30 15.69
CA ASN A 166 -9.83 -30.73 16.50
C ASN A 166 -8.76 -29.64 16.64
N ALA A 167 -8.97 -28.42 16.05
CA ALA A 167 -8.02 -27.33 16.16
C ALA A 167 -7.87 -26.90 17.63
N PRO A 168 -6.65 -26.54 18.07
CA PRO A 168 -6.43 -26.08 19.44
C PRO A 168 -7.29 -24.87 19.75
N ALA A 169 -7.97 -24.88 20.88
CA ALA A 169 -8.74 -23.73 21.37
C ALA A 169 -7.79 -22.54 21.65
N LYS A 170 -8.32 -21.35 21.51
CA LYS A 170 -7.61 -20.15 21.96
C LYS A 170 -7.39 -20.27 23.47
N LYS A 171 -6.21 -19.88 23.93
CA LYS A 171 -5.93 -19.84 25.36
C LYS A 171 -6.69 -18.70 26.01
N ASP A 172 -7.33 -18.97 27.14
CA ASP A 172 -8.15 -17.99 27.87
C ASP A 172 -7.35 -16.74 28.25
N GLU A 173 -6.04 -16.88 28.50
CA GLU A 173 -5.14 -15.75 28.79
C GLU A 173 -5.03 -14.69 27.67
N TYR A 174 -5.47 -15.01 26.45
CA TYR A 174 -5.47 -14.12 25.28
C TYR A 174 -6.88 -13.71 24.84
N ILE A 175 -7.90 -13.99 25.67
CA ILE A 175 -9.29 -13.57 25.43
C ILE A 175 -9.58 -12.40 26.34
N CYS A 176 -9.79 -11.21 25.75
CA CYS A 176 -10.16 -10.00 26.47
C CYS A 176 -11.66 -9.79 26.48
#